data_e9113f14fffb0f18f508d2e64c8f9d3e
#
_entry.id   e9113f14fffb0f18f508d2e64c8f9d3e
#
_cell.length_a   1.000
_cell.length_b   1.000
_cell.length_c   1.000
_cell.angle_alpha   90.00
_cell.angle_beta   90.00
_cell.angle_gamma   90.00
#
_symmetry.space_group_name_H-M   'P 1'
#
loop_
_entity.id
_entity.type
_entity.pdbx_description
1 polymer ?
#
loop_
_entity_poly.entity_id
_entity_poly.type
_entity_poly.pdbx_seq_one_letter_code
_entity_poly.pdbx_strand_id
1 'polypeptide(L)'
;MTPQIRALSVHLFTATGAVFAMLAMLAAADANWSLMFLWLVVAFIVDGIDGPLARRYHVKRYAAEFDGVLLDMIIDYITYVFIPAFALFKSGLMDGWTGWAAIIVITFASAMYFADTRMKTKDNSFSGFPGCWNMLVIVIFALEPSFWVSLTLVTALAIAMFLPLKFVHPVRTKRWRSVTLPMALAWTFFAGWAAWVDFHPESWAHWGLVVTSIYLVFAGIAQQVIPERKA
;
A
#
# COMPACT_ATOMS: atom_id res chain seq x y z
N MET A 1 2.30 -14.45 30.15
CA MET A 1 2.98 -13.25 29.56
C MET A 1 2.41 -12.01 30.21
N THR A 2 3.27 -11.11 30.69
CA THR A 2 2.86 -9.81 31.24
C THR A 2 2.28 -8.91 30.15
N PRO A 3 1.47 -7.88 30.48
CA PRO A 3 0.97 -6.91 29.50
C PRO A 3 2.09 -6.23 28.71
N GLN A 4 3.21 -5.92 29.36
CA GLN A 4 4.40 -5.30 28.74
C GLN A 4 5.00 -6.21 27.66
N ILE A 5 5.21 -7.51 27.98
CA ILE A 5 5.76 -8.47 27.02
C ILE A 5 4.83 -8.62 25.81
N ARG A 6 3.50 -8.65 26.01
CA ARG A 6 2.52 -8.72 24.91
C ARG A 6 2.56 -7.45 24.05
N ALA A 7 2.69 -6.29 24.66
CA ALA A 7 2.79 -5.03 23.93
C ALA A 7 4.10 -4.95 23.15
N LEU A 8 5.22 -5.31 23.74
CA LEU A 8 6.52 -5.35 23.07
C LEU A 8 6.54 -6.35 21.90
N SER A 9 5.90 -7.51 22.05
CA SER A 9 5.82 -8.51 20.96
C SER A 9 5.08 -7.97 19.74
N VAL A 10 4.19 -6.99 19.88
CA VAL A 10 3.55 -6.35 18.73
C VAL A 10 4.57 -5.47 17.96
N HIS A 11 5.40 -4.69 18.66
CA HIS A 11 6.46 -3.93 18.00
C HIS A 11 7.46 -4.83 17.28
N LEU A 12 7.83 -5.97 17.90
CA LEU A 12 8.68 -6.96 17.24
C LEU A 12 8.02 -7.56 16.00
N PHE A 13 6.71 -7.81 16.07
CA PHE A 13 5.94 -8.29 14.93
C PHE A 13 5.91 -7.24 13.79
N THR A 14 5.59 -5.97 14.09
CA THR A 14 5.68 -4.88 13.10
C THR A 14 7.09 -4.81 12.49
N ALA A 15 8.15 -4.90 13.31
CA ALA A 15 9.53 -4.86 12.84
C ALA A 15 9.89 -5.99 11.87
N THR A 16 9.19 -7.13 11.87
CA THR A 16 9.37 -8.16 10.85
C THR A 16 9.08 -7.66 9.43
N GLY A 17 8.25 -6.62 9.30
CA GLY A 17 7.99 -5.93 8.04
C GLY A 17 9.28 -5.40 7.38
N ALA A 18 10.23 -4.92 8.17
CA ALA A 18 11.55 -4.48 7.65
C ALA A 18 12.38 -5.65 7.11
N VAL A 19 12.24 -6.85 7.70
CA VAL A 19 12.90 -8.07 7.18
C VAL A 19 12.31 -8.45 5.83
N PHE A 20 10.98 -8.44 5.70
CA PHE A 20 10.31 -8.73 4.42
C PHE A 20 10.60 -7.66 3.37
N ALA A 21 10.72 -6.40 3.77
CA ALA A 21 11.18 -5.32 2.89
C ALA A 21 12.59 -5.60 2.35
N MET A 22 13.51 -6.03 3.19
CA MET A 22 14.88 -6.39 2.77
C MET A 22 14.87 -7.58 1.81
N LEU A 23 14.09 -8.64 2.10
CA LEU A 23 13.95 -9.80 1.20
C LEU A 23 13.35 -9.41 -0.15
N ALA A 24 12.35 -8.50 -0.15
CA ALA A 24 11.78 -7.93 -1.37
C ALA A 24 12.83 -7.13 -2.15
N MET A 25 13.64 -6.32 -1.48
CA MET A 25 14.71 -5.52 -2.12
C MET A 25 15.77 -6.42 -2.75
N LEU A 26 16.20 -7.49 -2.09
CA LEU A 26 17.16 -8.45 -2.63
C LEU A 26 16.60 -9.14 -3.87
N ALA A 27 15.35 -9.60 -3.83
CA ALA A 27 14.68 -10.18 -4.99
C ALA A 27 14.57 -9.17 -6.15
N ALA A 28 14.26 -7.89 -5.86
CA ALA A 28 14.23 -6.83 -6.86
C ALA A 28 15.62 -6.54 -7.46
N ALA A 29 16.67 -6.60 -6.65
CA ALA A 29 18.05 -6.46 -7.13
C ALA A 29 18.44 -7.54 -8.16
N ASP A 30 17.94 -8.76 -7.96
CA ASP A 30 18.13 -9.89 -8.86
C ASP A 30 17.09 -9.93 -10.01
N ALA A 31 16.27 -8.88 -10.16
CA ALA A 31 15.15 -8.80 -11.12
C ALA A 31 14.14 -9.97 -11.00
N ASN A 32 14.04 -10.59 -9.83
CA ASN A 32 13.03 -11.59 -9.52
C ASN A 32 11.75 -10.89 -9.01
N TRP A 33 10.96 -10.39 -9.95
CA TRP A 33 9.80 -9.54 -9.65
C TRP A 33 8.70 -10.30 -8.90
N SER A 34 8.45 -11.54 -9.28
CA SER A 34 7.47 -12.40 -8.63
C SER A 34 7.79 -12.57 -7.15
N LEU A 35 9.02 -12.95 -6.83
CA LEU A 35 9.46 -13.14 -5.45
C LEU A 35 9.45 -11.80 -4.67
N MET A 36 9.84 -10.70 -5.31
CA MET A 36 9.77 -9.36 -4.72
C MET A 36 8.33 -9.03 -4.28
N PHE A 37 7.36 -9.16 -5.18
CA PHE A 37 5.98 -8.84 -4.85
C PHE A 37 5.36 -9.81 -3.85
N LEU A 38 5.73 -11.09 -3.86
CA LEU A 38 5.30 -12.04 -2.83
C LEU A 38 5.77 -11.59 -1.44
N TRP A 39 7.02 -11.13 -1.30
CA TRP A 39 7.49 -10.56 -0.03
C TRP A 39 6.76 -9.27 0.34
N LEU A 40 6.45 -8.40 -0.63
CA LEU A 40 5.64 -7.20 -0.38
C LEU A 40 4.20 -7.55 0.04
N VAL A 41 3.59 -8.62 -0.50
CA VAL A 41 2.28 -9.11 -0.05
C VAL A 41 2.36 -9.61 1.40
N VAL A 42 3.43 -10.32 1.77
CA VAL A 42 3.64 -10.75 3.16
C VAL A 42 3.80 -9.53 4.09
N ALA A 43 4.60 -8.53 3.70
CA ALA A 43 4.76 -7.29 4.45
C ALA A 43 3.41 -6.55 4.61
N PHE A 44 2.60 -6.47 3.57
CA PHE A 44 1.26 -5.87 3.59
C PHE A 44 0.30 -6.60 4.55
N ILE A 45 0.38 -7.94 4.62
CA ILE A 45 -0.41 -8.73 5.59
C ILE A 45 0.03 -8.43 7.01
N VAL A 46 1.34 -8.33 7.26
CA VAL A 46 1.87 -7.97 8.60
C VAL A 46 1.37 -6.59 9.02
N ASP A 47 1.47 -5.57 8.16
CA ASP A 47 0.94 -4.22 8.39
C ASP A 47 -0.57 -4.23 8.67
N GLY A 48 -1.35 -4.96 7.87
CA GLY A 48 -2.79 -5.08 8.09
C GLY A 48 -3.19 -5.66 9.46
N ILE A 49 -2.33 -6.50 10.05
CA ILE A 49 -2.57 -7.19 11.32
C ILE A 49 -2.06 -6.40 12.52
N ASP A 50 -0.94 -5.70 12.40
CA ASP A 50 -0.26 -5.07 13.55
C ASP A 50 -1.09 -3.97 14.21
N GLY A 51 -1.78 -3.13 13.44
CA GLY A 51 -2.66 -2.09 13.96
C GLY A 51 -3.79 -2.62 14.86
N PRO A 52 -4.58 -3.63 14.43
CA PRO A 52 -5.50 -4.35 15.31
C PRO A 52 -4.85 -4.92 16.58
N LEU A 53 -3.67 -5.54 16.46
CA LEU A 53 -2.94 -6.09 17.60
C LEU A 53 -2.48 -4.99 18.56
N ALA A 54 -1.96 -3.88 18.04
CA ALA A 54 -1.52 -2.74 18.84
C ALA A 54 -2.65 -2.14 19.69
N ARG A 55 -3.86 -2.05 19.12
CA ARG A 55 -5.05 -1.63 19.85
C ARG A 55 -5.47 -2.66 20.90
N ARG A 56 -5.47 -3.95 20.56
CA ARG A 56 -5.87 -5.04 21.45
C ARG A 56 -4.97 -5.15 22.68
N TYR A 57 -3.66 -4.98 22.51
CA TYR A 57 -2.68 -5.11 23.57
C TYR A 57 -2.29 -3.78 24.23
N HIS A 58 -2.99 -2.67 23.88
CA HIS A 58 -2.76 -1.33 24.46
C HIS A 58 -1.29 -0.90 24.41
N VAL A 59 -0.66 -1.07 23.25
CA VAL A 59 0.78 -0.87 23.04
C VAL A 59 1.23 0.52 23.51
N LYS A 60 0.48 1.57 23.20
CA LYS A 60 0.77 2.94 23.67
C LYS A 60 0.86 3.11 25.19
N ARG A 61 0.27 2.17 25.96
CA ARG A 61 0.28 2.19 27.43
C ARG A 61 1.39 1.33 28.03
N TYR A 62 1.65 0.16 27.41
CA TYR A 62 2.50 -0.87 28.02
C TYR A 62 3.87 -1.02 27.38
N ALA A 63 4.13 -0.38 26.24
CA ALA A 63 5.41 -0.34 25.54
C ALA A 63 5.59 1.04 24.87
N ALA A 64 5.41 2.11 25.66
CA ALA A 64 5.46 3.51 25.18
C ALA A 64 6.87 3.98 24.82
N GLU A 65 7.90 3.21 25.17
CA GLU A 65 9.30 3.48 24.84
C GLU A 65 9.59 3.43 23.34
N PHE A 66 8.76 2.68 22.60
CA PHE A 66 8.85 2.60 21.15
C PHE A 66 7.70 3.36 20.51
N ASP A 67 8.01 4.25 19.58
CA ASP A 67 7.01 4.91 18.75
C ASP A 67 6.58 3.96 17.62
N GLY A 68 5.48 3.21 17.87
CA GLY A 68 4.94 2.26 16.90
C GLY A 68 4.40 2.93 15.63
N VAL A 69 4.03 4.23 15.69
CA VAL A 69 3.59 4.96 14.49
C VAL A 69 4.78 5.28 13.60
N LEU A 70 5.88 5.72 14.20
CA LEU A 70 7.11 5.97 13.46
C LEU A 70 7.69 4.68 12.86
N LEU A 71 7.67 3.58 13.62
CA LEU A 71 8.13 2.27 13.14
C LEU A 71 7.33 1.80 11.91
N ASP A 72 6.00 1.89 11.99
CA ASP A 72 5.05 1.61 10.91
C ASP A 72 5.35 2.47 9.68
N MET A 73 5.45 3.79 9.86
CA MET A 73 5.73 4.73 8.76
C MET A 73 7.07 4.47 8.04
N ILE A 74 8.12 4.07 8.77
CA ILE A 74 9.42 3.73 8.18
C ILE A 74 9.29 2.50 7.28
N ILE A 75 8.60 1.46 7.77
CA ILE A 75 8.41 0.21 7.03
C ILE A 75 7.51 0.46 5.82
N ASP A 76 6.41 1.19 6.00
CA ASP A 76 5.50 1.57 4.93
C ASP A 76 6.21 2.33 3.80
N TYR A 77 7.05 3.30 4.16
CA TYR A 77 7.78 4.07 3.16
C TYR A 77 8.72 3.20 2.32
N ILE A 78 9.34 2.18 2.93
CA ILE A 78 10.19 1.23 2.21
C ILE A 78 9.36 0.30 1.33
N THR A 79 8.30 -0.30 1.88
CA THR A 79 7.51 -1.35 1.21
C THR A 79 6.51 -0.80 0.20
N TYR A 80 5.93 0.38 0.45
CA TYR A 80 4.92 0.95 -0.43
C TYR A 80 5.46 1.97 -1.42
N VAL A 81 6.66 2.53 -1.17
CA VAL A 81 7.24 3.59 -2.00
C VAL A 81 8.56 3.16 -2.65
N PHE A 82 9.58 2.90 -1.83
CA PHE A 82 10.96 2.75 -2.32
C PHE A 82 11.13 1.51 -3.19
N ILE A 83 10.72 0.35 -2.68
CA ILE A 83 10.89 -0.92 -3.41
C ILE A 83 10.05 -0.94 -4.69
N PRO A 84 8.75 -0.54 -4.68
CA PRO A 84 7.96 -0.46 -5.91
C PRO A 84 8.52 0.54 -6.94
N ALA A 85 8.99 1.71 -6.49
CA ALA A 85 9.62 2.69 -7.38
C ALA A 85 10.89 2.13 -8.04
N PHE A 86 11.75 1.46 -7.27
CA PHE A 86 12.93 0.79 -7.78
C PHE A 86 12.57 -0.31 -8.79
N ALA A 87 11.57 -1.13 -8.49
CA ALA A 87 11.11 -2.18 -9.39
C ALA A 87 10.59 -1.61 -10.71
N LEU A 88 9.74 -0.58 -10.64
CA LEU A 88 9.22 0.08 -11.83
C LEU A 88 10.32 0.66 -12.72
N PHE A 89 11.36 1.24 -12.11
CA PHE A 89 12.52 1.76 -12.83
C PHE A 89 13.37 0.65 -13.46
N LYS A 90 13.68 -0.40 -12.68
CA LYS A 90 14.61 -1.46 -13.10
C LYS A 90 13.99 -2.49 -14.04
N SER A 91 12.66 -2.66 -14.03
CA SER A 91 11.96 -3.67 -14.83
C SER A 91 11.99 -3.42 -16.34
N GLY A 92 12.25 -2.17 -16.78
CA GLY A 92 12.16 -1.79 -18.18
C GLY A 92 10.73 -1.48 -18.66
N LEU A 93 9.71 -1.55 -17.77
CA LEU A 93 8.33 -1.17 -18.09
C LEU A 93 8.16 0.35 -18.32
N MET A 94 9.15 1.14 -17.88
CA MET A 94 9.25 2.56 -18.13
C MET A 94 10.47 2.83 -19.00
N ASP A 95 10.27 3.36 -20.20
CA ASP A 95 11.35 3.56 -21.16
C ASP A 95 12.10 4.88 -20.93
N GLY A 96 13.42 4.84 -21.03
CA GLY A 96 14.32 5.99 -21.02
C GLY A 96 14.12 6.94 -19.85
N TRP A 97 13.89 8.22 -20.13
CA TRP A 97 13.72 9.27 -19.12
C TRP A 97 12.44 9.11 -18.27
N THR A 98 11.44 8.38 -18.77
CA THR A 98 10.15 8.20 -18.04
C THR A 98 10.33 7.40 -16.78
N GLY A 99 11.25 6.44 -16.76
CA GLY A 99 11.64 5.70 -15.55
C GLY A 99 12.25 6.63 -14.50
N TRP A 100 13.15 7.51 -14.89
CA TRP A 100 13.72 8.52 -13.99
C TRP A 100 12.65 9.49 -13.47
N ALA A 101 11.77 9.98 -14.34
CA ALA A 101 10.67 10.84 -13.91
C ALA A 101 9.76 10.13 -12.89
N ALA A 102 9.39 8.87 -13.14
CA ALA A 102 8.54 8.10 -12.25
C ALA A 102 9.16 7.93 -10.85
N ILE A 103 10.41 7.49 -10.74
CA ILE A 103 11.04 7.30 -9.41
C ILE A 103 11.21 8.61 -8.66
N ILE A 104 11.56 9.70 -9.33
CA ILE A 104 11.69 11.02 -8.69
C ILE A 104 10.31 11.48 -8.18
N VAL A 105 9.28 11.41 -9.00
CA VAL A 105 7.93 11.83 -8.63
C VAL A 105 7.40 10.98 -7.48
N ILE A 106 7.49 9.65 -7.57
CA ILE A 106 7.02 8.73 -6.54
C ILE A 106 7.72 9.01 -5.20
N THR A 107 9.04 9.03 -5.19
CA THR A 107 9.80 9.14 -3.93
C THR A 107 9.67 10.54 -3.31
N PHE A 108 9.77 11.60 -4.12
CA PHE A 108 9.66 12.98 -3.62
C PHE A 108 8.25 13.28 -3.08
N ALA A 109 7.20 12.99 -3.89
CA ALA A 109 5.83 13.26 -3.47
C ALA A 109 5.47 12.45 -2.22
N SER A 110 5.88 11.19 -2.14
CA SER A 110 5.61 10.34 -0.99
C SER A 110 6.33 10.82 0.26
N ALA A 111 7.60 11.27 0.17
CA ALA A 111 8.32 11.81 1.32
C ALA A 111 7.58 13.01 1.93
N MET A 112 7.10 13.92 1.07
CA MET A 112 6.31 15.07 1.52
C MET A 112 4.96 14.64 2.11
N TYR A 113 4.29 13.66 1.51
CA TYR A 113 2.99 13.17 1.98
C TYR A 113 3.12 12.46 3.34
N PHE A 114 4.10 11.57 3.52
CA PHE A 114 4.32 10.86 4.79
C PHE A 114 4.70 11.81 5.93
N ALA A 115 5.30 12.95 5.62
CA ALA A 115 5.59 14.00 6.59
C ALA A 115 4.37 14.91 6.89
N ASP A 116 3.28 14.83 6.11
CA ASP A 116 2.10 15.68 6.28
C ASP A 116 1.22 15.16 7.42
N THR A 117 1.13 15.90 8.51
CA THR A 117 0.30 15.56 9.67
C THR A 117 -1.21 15.58 9.40
N ARG A 118 -1.64 16.12 8.24
CA ARG A 118 -3.05 16.24 7.83
C ARG A 118 -3.56 15.05 7.02
N MET A 119 -2.68 14.07 6.70
CA MET A 119 -3.02 12.94 5.83
C MET A 119 -4.15 12.05 6.35
N LYS A 120 -4.43 12.05 7.65
CA LYS A 120 -5.51 11.25 8.27
C LYS A 120 -6.72 12.12 8.59
N THR A 121 -7.88 11.71 8.08
CA THR A 121 -9.16 12.38 8.35
C THR A 121 -9.80 11.92 9.67
N LYS A 122 -10.81 12.65 10.15
CA LYS A 122 -11.53 12.32 11.40
C LYS A 122 -12.25 10.97 11.37
N ASP A 123 -12.63 10.49 10.18
CA ASP A 123 -13.29 9.19 9.98
C ASP A 123 -12.31 8.04 9.69
N ASN A 124 -11.02 8.27 9.92
CA ASN A 124 -9.91 7.34 9.67
C ASN A 124 -9.74 6.94 8.19
N SER A 125 -10.15 7.78 7.27
CA SER A 125 -9.76 7.72 5.87
C SER A 125 -8.46 8.50 5.64
N PHE A 126 -7.92 8.42 4.44
CA PHE A 126 -6.80 9.26 4.03
C PHE A 126 -7.31 10.49 3.27
N SER A 127 -6.65 11.62 3.48
CA SER A 127 -6.78 12.81 2.65
C SER A 127 -5.69 12.79 1.59
N GLY A 128 -6.07 12.64 0.33
CA GLY A 128 -5.17 12.37 -0.78
C GLY A 128 -4.82 10.88 -0.95
N PHE A 129 -4.21 10.54 -2.08
CA PHE A 129 -3.73 9.18 -2.34
C PHE A 129 -2.70 8.77 -1.28
N PRO A 130 -2.87 7.63 -0.60
CA PRO A 130 -2.09 7.28 0.60
C PRO A 130 -0.66 6.78 0.32
N GLY A 131 -0.15 6.92 -0.90
CA GLY A 131 1.21 6.49 -1.24
C GLY A 131 1.39 4.98 -1.36
N CYS A 132 0.31 4.23 -1.55
CA CYS A 132 0.36 2.78 -1.77
C CYS A 132 0.81 2.43 -3.20
N TRP A 133 2.02 2.83 -3.56
CA TRP A 133 2.56 2.62 -4.91
C TRP A 133 2.75 1.15 -5.26
N ASN A 134 2.98 0.28 -4.26
CA ASN A 134 2.98 -1.16 -4.44
C ASN A 134 1.70 -1.67 -5.13
N MET A 135 0.55 -1.05 -4.83
CA MET A 135 -0.74 -1.39 -5.47
C MET A 135 -0.78 -0.99 -6.94
N LEU A 136 -0.26 0.20 -7.29
CA LEU A 136 -0.19 0.62 -8.69
C LEU A 136 0.84 -0.21 -9.45
N VAL A 137 2.04 -0.38 -8.87
CA VAL A 137 3.16 -1.00 -9.58
C VAL A 137 2.87 -2.48 -9.88
N ILE A 138 2.24 -3.23 -8.96
CA ILE A 138 1.84 -4.61 -9.25
C ILE A 138 0.80 -4.69 -10.38
N VAL A 139 -0.11 -3.70 -10.46
CA VAL A 139 -1.05 -3.60 -11.58
C VAL A 139 -0.33 -3.29 -12.89
N ILE A 140 0.68 -2.41 -12.88
CA ILE A 140 1.50 -2.12 -14.07
C ILE A 140 2.24 -3.39 -14.53
N PHE A 141 2.79 -4.18 -13.61
CA PHE A 141 3.44 -5.45 -13.94
C PHE A 141 2.46 -6.48 -14.52
N ALA A 142 1.23 -6.53 -14.02
CA ALA A 142 0.24 -7.49 -14.49
C ALA A 142 -0.45 -7.07 -15.81
N LEU A 143 -0.53 -5.77 -16.12
CA LEU A 143 -1.23 -5.26 -17.30
C LEU A 143 -0.29 -4.82 -18.42
N GLU A 144 0.98 -4.58 -18.10
CA GLU A 144 2.01 -4.07 -19.01
C GLU A 144 1.51 -2.92 -19.92
N PRO A 145 0.87 -1.86 -19.37
CA PRO A 145 0.39 -0.76 -20.18
C PRO A 145 1.58 -0.01 -20.81
N SER A 146 1.31 0.77 -21.86
CA SER A 146 2.38 1.60 -22.43
C SER A 146 2.99 2.53 -21.36
N PHE A 147 4.28 2.85 -21.48
CA PHE A 147 4.96 3.70 -20.51
C PHE A 147 4.31 5.09 -20.36
N TRP A 148 3.64 5.62 -21.39
CA TRP A 148 2.86 6.85 -21.32
C TRP A 148 1.66 6.73 -20.39
N VAL A 149 0.95 5.59 -20.43
CA VAL A 149 -0.16 5.30 -19.50
C VAL A 149 0.37 5.17 -18.08
N SER A 150 1.47 4.43 -17.89
CA SER A 150 2.12 4.28 -16.58
C SER A 150 2.55 5.63 -16.00
N LEU A 151 3.21 6.48 -16.79
CA LEU A 151 3.66 7.80 -16.36
C LEU A 151 2.47 8.73 -16.04
N THR A 152 1.40 8.64 -16.82
CA THR A 152 0.16 9.40 -16.55
C THR A 152 -0.46 8.99 -15.24
N LEU A 153 -0.57 7.68 -14.96
CA LEU A 153 -1.10 7.14 -13.70
C LEU A 153 -0.23 7.57 -12.51
N VAL A 154 1.09 7.45 -12.62
CA VAL A 154 2.03 7.89 -11.58
C VAL A 154 1.84 9.39 -11.29
N THR A 155 1.83 10.22 -12.33
CA THR A 155 1.69 11.67 -12.17
C THR A 155 0.33 12.05 -11.59
N ALA A 156 -0.75 11.45 -12.08
CA ALA A 156 -2.11 11.71 -11.58
C ALA A 156 -2.26 11.33 -10.10
N LEU A 157 -1.74 10.18 -9.68
CA LEU A 157 -1.78 9.75 -8.28
C LEU A 157 -0.85 10.59 -7.39
N ALA A 158 0.32 11.01 -7.88
CA ALA A 158 1.20 11.92 -7.14
C ALA A 158 0.53 13.28 -6.90
N ILE A 159 -0.18 13.83 -7.89
CA ILE A 159 -1.01 15.03 -7.72
C ILE A 159 -2.15 14.76 -6.72
N ALA A 160 -2.82 13.61 -6.85
CA ALA A 160 -3.92 13.22 -5.97
C ALA A 160 -3.50 13.08 -4.50
N MET A 161 -2.21 12.88 -4.18
CA MET A 161 -1.70 12.87 -2.79
C MET A 161 -1.99 14.19 -2.07
N PHE A 162 -1.97 15.32 -2.79
CA PHE A 162 -2.11 16.66 -2.22
C PHE A 162 -3.48 17.29 -2.45
N LEU A 163 -4.38 16.56 -3.12
CA LEU A 163 -5.76 17.00 -3.30
C LEU A 163 -6.64 16.54 -2.13
N PRO A 164 -7.72 17.27 -1.79
CA PRO A 164 -8.65 16.89 -0.73
C PRO A 164 -9.60 15.77 -1.19
N LEU A 165 -9.02 14.74 -1.80
CA LEU A 165 -9.72 13.54 -2.23
C LEU A 165 -9.68 12.50 -1.10
N LYS A 166 -10.81 11.88 -0.82
CA LYS A 166 -10.89 10.84 0.21
C LYS A 166 -10.49 9.49 -0.37
N PHE A 167 -9.54 8.82 0.31
CA PHE A 167 -9.21 7.42 0.07
C PHE A 167 -9.57 6.60 1.31
N VAL A 168 -10.29 5.49 1.12
CA VAL A 168 -10.73 4.65 2.23
C VAL A 168 -9.59 3.82 2.81
N HIS A 169 -9.54 3.74 4.14
CA HIS A 169 -8.72 2.73 4.80
C HIS A 169 -9.56 1.46 4.99
N PRO A 170 -9.23 0.31 4.37
CA PRO A 170 -10.09 -0.87 4.34
C PRO A 170 -10.55 -1.35 5.71
N VAL A 171 -9.68 -1.26 6.72
CA VAL A 171 -9.95 -1.74 8.08
C VAL A 171 -10.55 -0.65 8.99
N ARG A 172 -10.13 0.62 8.84
CA ARG A 172 -10.45 1.70 9.81
C ARG A 172 -11.66 2.52 9.42
N THR A 173 -11.88 2.79 8.11
CA THR A 173 -13.04 3.55 7.63
C THR A 173 -14.31 2.73 7.81
N LYS A 174 -15.23 3.21 8.64
CA LYS A 174 -16.47 2.46 8.99
C LYS A 174 -17.45 2.38 7.82
N ARG A 175 -17.60 3.49 7.10
CA ARG A 175 -18.55 3.57 5.98
C ARG A 175 -18.16 2.60 4.87
N TRP A 176 -19.11 1.79 4.42
CA TRP A 176 -18.97 0.71 3.42
C TRP A 176 -17.92 -0.37 3.77
N ARG A 177 -17.50 -0.46 5.03
CA ARG A 177 -16.49 -1.45 5.46
C ARG A 177 -16.89 -2.89 5.16
N SER A 178 -18.18 -3.22 5.19
CA SER A 178 -18.71 -4.55 4.84
C SER A 178 -18.44 -4.93 3.37
N VAL A 179 -18.19 -3.96 2.49
CA VAL A 179 -17.79 -4.17 1.09
C VAL A 179 -16.30 -3.92 0.91
N THR A 180 -15.78 -2.83 1.50
CA THR A 180 -14.38 -2.41 1.31
C THR A 180 -13.37 -3.43 1.84
N LEU A 181 -13.66 -4.05 2.99
CA LEU A 181 -12.76 -5.07 3.55
C LEU A 181 -12.71 -6.35 2.69
N PRO A 182 -13.83 -6.97 2.27
CA PRO A 182 -13.79 -8.06 1.29
C PRO A 182 -13.10 -7.71 -0.02
N MET A 183 -13.31 -6.49 -0.54
CA MET A 183 -12.64 -6.03 -1.77
C MET A 183 -11.12 -5.91 -1.60
N ALA A 184 -10.65 -5.42 -0.43
CA ALA A 184 -9.24 -5.36 -0.14
C ALA A 184 -8.62 -6.76 0.02
N LEU A 185 -9.31 -7.69 0.66
CA LEU A 185 -8.87 -9.09 0.76
C LEU A 185 -8.82 -9.77 -0.62
N ALA A 186 -9.84 -9.54 -1.45
CA ALA A 186 -9.86 -10.03 -2.82
C ALA A 186 -8.72 -9.42 -3.65
N TRP A 187 -8.46 -8.13 -3.51
CA TRP A 187 -7.32 -7.47 -4.15
C TRP A 187 -6.00 -8.12 -3.75
N THR A 188 -5.80 -8.35 -2.44
CA THR A 188 -4.58 -9.00 -1.91
C THR A 188 -4.41 -10.41 -2.49
N PHE A 189 -5.51 -11.17 -2.62
CA PHE A 189 -5.50 -12.49 -3.24
C PHE A 189 -5.10 -12.40 -4.72
N PHE A 190 -5.74 -11.53 -5.51
CA PHE A 190 -5.43 -11.40 -6.94
C PHE A 190 -4.02 -10.86 -7.19
N ALA A 191 -3.55 -9.94 -6.35
CA ALA A 191 -2.19 -9.42 -6.42
C ALA A 191 -1.15 -10.53 -6.12
N GLY A 192 -1.38 -11.30 -5.05
CA GLY A 192 -0.54 -12.45 -4.72
C GLY A 192 -0.56 -13.52 -5.79
N TRP A 193 -1.73 -13.79 -6.38
CA TRP A 193 -1.87 -14.74 -7.48
C TRP A 193 -1.13 -14.27 -8.73
N ALA A 194 -1.28 -13.02 -9.12
CA ALA A 194 -0.55 -12.45 -10.26
C ALA A 194 0.97 -12.57 -10.07
N ALA A 195 1.49 -12.25 -8.88
CA ALA A 195 2.91 -12.44 -8.57
C ALA A 195 3.32 -13.92 -8.59
N TRP A 196 2.47 -14.82 -8.08
CA TRP A 196 2.75 -16.26 -8.04
C TRP A 196 2.87 -16.89 -9.43
N VAL A 197 2.07 -16.42 -10.41
CA VAL A 197 2.08 -16.90 -11.80
C VAL A 197 2.93 -16.02 -12.73
N ASP A 198 3.92 -15.34 -12.16
CA ASP A 198 4.88 -14.49 -12.89
C ASP A 198 4.21 -13.44 -13.79
N PHE A 199 3.20 -12.78 -13.27
CA PHE A 199 2.39 -11.73 -13.93
C PHE A 199 1.64 -12.15 -15.20
N HIS A 200 1.45 -13.45 -15.41
CA HIS A 200 0.63 -14.01 -16.48
C HIS A 200 -0.65 -14.66 -15.92
N PRO A 201 -1.48 -13.91 -15.16
CA PRO A 201 -2.69 -14.50 -14.57
C PRO A 201 -3.73 -14.80 -15.64
N GLU A 202 -4.54 -15.82 -15.38
CA GLU A 202 -5.70 -16.14 -16.20
C GLU A 202 -6.71 -14.98 -16.18
N SER A 203 -7.54 -14.89 -17.21
CA SER A 203 -8.46 -13.76 -17.43
C SER A 203 -9.32 -13.41 -16.21
N TRP A 204 -9.76 -14.40 -15.44
CA TRP A 204 -10.57 -14.15 -14.23
C TRP A 204 -9.79 -13.43 -13.12
N ALA A 205 -8.53 -13.81 -12.93
CA ALA A 205 -7.67 -13.17 -11.91
C ALA A 205 -7.21 -11.79 -12.37
N HIS A 206 -6.91 -11.63 -13.66
CA HIS A 206 -6.61 -10.34 -14.26
C HIS A 206 -7.75 -9.33 -14.06
N TRP A 207 -8.98 -9.69 -14.43
CA TRP A 207 -10.15 -8.83 -14.22
C TRP A 207 -10.46 -8.63 -12.74
N GLY A 208 -10.23 -9.65 -11.90
CA GLY A 208 -10.36 -9.55 -10.46
C GLY A 208 -9.44 -8.46 -9.88
N LEU A 209 -8.16 -8.45 -10.30
CA LEU A 209 -7.20 -7.43 -9.90
C LEU A 209 -7.63 -6.02 -10.36
N VAL A 210 -8.05 -5.88 -11.62
CA VAL A 210 -8.49 -4.59 -12.18
C VAL A 210 -9.71 -4.04 -11.44
N VAL A 211 -10.77 -4.84 -11.29
CA VAL A 211 -12.02 -4.41 -10.66
C VAL A 211 -11.81 -4.02 -9.20
N THR A 212 -11.05 -4.83 -8.46
CA THR A 212 -10.75 -4.53 -7.04
C THR A 212 -9.88 -3.28 -6.90
N SER A 213 -8.91 -3.06 -7.80
CA SER A 213 -8.08 -1.85 -7.84
C SER A 213 -8.92 -0.60 -8.10
N ILE A 214 -9.80 -0.63 -9.11
CA ILE A 214 -10.71 0.48 -9.42
C ILE A 214 -11.60 0.79 -8.21
N TYR A 215 -12.16 -0.24 -7.57
CA TYR A 215 -12.98 -0.05 -6.38
C TYR A 215 -12.19 0.66 -5.28
N LEU A 216 -10.99 0.17 -4.93
CA LEU A 216 -10.19 0.72 -3.83
C LEU A 216 -9.75 2.17 -4.09
N VAL A 217 -9.46 2.53 -5.33
CA VAL A 217 -9.12 3.91 -5.71
C VAL A 217 -10.34 4.84 -5.59
N PHE A 218 -11.50 4.42 -6.08
CA PHE A 218 -12.65 5.32 -6.23
C PHE A 218 -13.67 5.26 -5.09
N ALA A 219 -13.64 4.24 -4.22
CA ALA A 219 -14.61 4.08 -3.13
C ALA A 219 -14.63 5.28 -2.17
N GLY A 220 -13.48 5.88 -1.86
CA GLY A 220 -13.38 7.06 -1.02
C GLY A 220 -13.98 8.29 -1.68
N ILE A 221 -13.67 8.53 -2.94
CA ILE A 221 -14.20 9.63 -3.74
C ILE A 221 -15.72 9.49 -3.87
N ALA A 222 -16.20 8.27 -4.13
CA ALA A 222 -17.64 7.99 -4.17
C ALA A 222 -18.33 8.31 -2.81
N GLN A 223 -17.67 8.03 -1.69
CA GLN A 223 -18.18 8.41 -0.37
C GLN A 223 -18.26 9.93 -0.14
N GLN A 224 -17.44 10.73 -0.81
CA GLN A 224 -17.53 12.19 -0.73
C GLN A 224 -18.75 12.73 -1.49
N VAL A 225 -19.09 12.11 -2.62
CA VAL A 225 -20.19 12.54 -3.50
C VAL A 225 -21.55 12.03 -3.02
N ILE A 226 -21.59 10.79 -2.53
CA ILE A 226 -22.83 10.16 -2.08
C ILE A 226 -23.09 10.55 -0.62
N PRO A 227 -24.17 11.25 -0.28
CA PRO A 227 -24.47 11.64 1.10
C PRO A 227 -24.71 10.43 2.00
N GLU A 228 -24.38 10.55 3.28
CA GLU A 228 -24.78 9.55 4.27
C GLU A 228 -26.28 9.59 4.46
N ARG A 229 -26.96 8.44 4.30
CA ARG A 229 -28.33 8.31 4.81
C ARG A 229 -28.26 8.43 6.32
N LYS A 230 -28.78 9.53 6.85
CA LYS A 230 -29.04 9.66 8.29
C LYS A 230 -30.01 8.53 8.66
N ALA A 231 -29.54 7.58 9.49
CA ALA A 231 -30.40 6.56 10.10
C ALA A 231 -31.25 7.19 11.18
#